data_9bb730195a60ca3f54f43d1680bc57b6
#
_entry.id   9bb730195a60ca3f54f43d1680bc57b6
#
_cell.length_a   1.000
_cell.length_b   1.000
_cell.length_c   1.000
_cell.angle_alpha   90.00
_cell.angle_beta   90.00
_cell.angle_gamma   90.00
#
_symmetry.space_group_name_H-M   'P 1'
#
loop_
_entity.id
_entity.type
_entity.pdbx_description
1 polymer ?
#
loop_
_entity_poly.entity_id
_entity_poly.type
_entity_poly.pdbx_seq_one_letter_code
_entity_poly.pdbx_strand_id
1 'polypeptide(L)'
;MKDPKIGLLYTSCNENNEDIIRGIKEYSDIPVIGMTSNFGVIVPDGIVTGASGFAAMMTLDSPDLTVGLACHEAGKNPRAVGRRVAIEAVENAKTTRAPSYFYMVATPNNEEEYLQGIQDVIGRVPLFGGSAADDNLEGDWKIICNNKVITDGVAVAFFYTDTEIVTSFTGDYEETDNIGIITKVENDRSLLEINGNGALKEYASWINQDIKNLEG
;
A
#
# COMPACT_ATOMS: atom_id res chain seq x y z
N MET A 1 0.05 25.28 -6.57
CA MET A 1 0.61 24.89 -5.25
C MET A 1 1.87 25.69 -5.01
N LYS A 2 2.05 26.24 -3.80
CA LYS A 2 3.20 27.11 -3.51
C LYS A 2 4.36 26.35 -2.84
N ASP A 3 4.08 25.30 -2.07
CA ASP A 3 5.09 24.58 -1.31
C ASP A 3 4.62 23.12 -1.01
N PRO A 4 4.52 22.26 -2.02
CA PRO A 4 4.08 20.88 -1.82
C PRO A 4 5.06 20.12 -0.94
N LYS A 5 4.53 19.36 0.03
CA LYS A 5 5.30 18.61 1.03
C LYS A 5 5.61 17.18 0.60
N ILE A 6 4.77 16.60 -0.25
CA ILE A 6 4.92 15.24 -0.76
C ILE A 6 4.09 15.04 -2.02
N GLY A 7 4.55 14.16 -2.92
CA GLY A 7 3.81 13.61 -4.04
C GLY A 7 3.49 12.13 -3.81
N LEU A 8 2.21 11.76 -3.97
CA LEU A 8 1.75 10.38 -4.03
C LEU A 8 1.62 9.99 -5.50
N LEU A 9 2.48 9.10 -5.99
CA LEU A 9 2.61 8.74 -7.40
C LEU A 9 2.04 7.34 -7.67
N TYR A 10 1.17 7.23 -8.65
CA TYR A 10 0.64 5.97 -9.15
C TYR A 10 0.95 5.85 -10.64
N THR A 11 1.51 4.72 -11.03
CA THR A 11 1.95 4.47 -12.42
C THR A 11 1.52 3.10 -12.89
N SER A 12 1.53 2.89 -14.19
CA SER A 12 1.49 1.55 -14.78
C SER A 12 2.82 0.83 -14.57
N CYS A 13 2.78 -0.51 -14.44
CA CYS A 13 3.98 -1.35 -14.48
C CYS A 13 4.70 -1.30 -15.85
N ASN A 14 3.99 -0.92 -16.92
CA ASN A 14 4.51 -0.77 -18.28
C ASN A 14 5.33 0.50 -18.51
N GLU A 15 5.31 1.44 -17.55
CA GLU A 15 6.06 2.67 -17.63
C GLU A 15 7.51 2.53 -17.12
N ASN A 16 8.41 3.32 -17.69
CA ASN A 16 9.75 3.47 -17.11
C ASN A 16 9.67 4.40 -15.89
N ASN A 17 9.52 3.81 -14.72
CA ASN A 17 9.33 4.55 -13.47
C ASN A 17 10.54 5.41 -13.09
N GLU A 18 11.76 5.00 -13.46
CA GLU A 18 12.98 5.78 -13.25
C GLU A 18 12.96 7.07 -14.08
N ASP A 19 12.47 7.01 -15.31
CA ASP A 19 12.35 8.19 -16.19
C ASP A 19 11.27 9.15 -15.68
N ILE A 20 10.15 8.63 -15.18
CA ILE A 20 9.09 9.44 -14.55
C ILE A 20 9.64 10.18 -13.34
N ILE A 21 10.34 9.48 -12.43
CA ILE A 21 10.96 10.09 -11.25
C ILE A 21 11.97 11.16 -11.66
N ARG A 22 12.82 10.86 -12.64
CA ARG A 22 13.81 11.83 -13.15
C ARG A 22 13.11 13.08 -13.68
N GLY A 23 12.05 12.93 -14.48
CA GLY A 23 11.26 14.05 -14.97
C GLY A 23 10.63 14.88 -13.85
N ILE A 24 10.08 14.25 -12.81
CA ILE A 24 9.57 14.98 -11.64
C ILE A 24 10.68 15.78 -10.96
N LYS A 25 11.86 15.18 -10.79
CA LYS A 25 13.01 15.81 -10.11
C LYS A 25 13.65 16.97 -10.89
N GLU A 26 13.48 17.04 -12.18
CA GLU A 26 13.90 18.21 -12.99
C GLU A 26 13.08 19.47 -12.63
N TYR A 27 11.86 19.32 -12.13
CA TYR A 27 10.95 20.41 -11.80
C TYR A 27 10.78 20.67 -10.31
N SER A 28 10.99 19.66 -9.47
CA SER A 28 10.71 19.75 -8.03
C SER A 28 11.50 18.74 -7.21
N ASP A 29 12.03 19.19 -6.07
CA ASP A 29 12.71 18.34 -5.10
C ASP A 29 11.78 17.74 -4.03
N ILE A 30 10.46 17.79 -4.25
CA ILE A 30 9.51 17.21 -3.28
C ILE A 30 9.79 15.71 -3.03
N PRO A 31 9.59 15.24 -1.82
CA PRO A 31 9.54 13.80 -1.56
C PRO A 31 8.44 13.13 -2.37
N VAL A 32 8.72 11.96 -2.93
CA VAL A 32 7.76 11.18 -3.70
C VAL A 32 7.68 9.78 -3.14
N ILE A 33 6.47 9.30 -2.89
CA ILE A 33 6.16 7.91 -2.58
C ILE A 33 5.07 7.42 -3.52
N GLY A 34 5.13 6.16 -3.93
CA GLY A 34 4.12 5.63 -4.83
C GLY A 34 4.30 4.16 -5.15
N MET A 35 3.48 3.70 -6.06
CA MET A 35 3.48 2.31 -6.51
C MET A 35 2.89 2.16 -7.90
N THR A 36 3.14 1.02 -8.53
CA THR A 36 2.39 0.62 -9.71
C THR A 36 0.98 0.19 -9.33
N SER A 37 0.03 0.51 -10.18
CA SER A 37 -1.40 0.23 -10.01
C SER A 37 -1.90 -0.64 -11.15
N ASN A 38 -2.85 -1.53 -10.86
CA ASN A 38 -3.49 -2.38 -11.85
C ASN A 38 -4.56 -1.57 -12.62
N PHE A 39 -4.56 -1.66 -13.94
CA PHE A 39 -5.53 -1.09 -14.90
C PHE A 39 -5.71 0.43 -14.91
N GLY A 40 -5.31 1.18 -13.90
CA GLY A 40 -5.51 2.63 -13.91
C GLY A 40 -5.47 3.30 -12.55
N VAL A 41 -5.74 4.60 -12.57
CA VAL A 41 -5.83 5.46 -11.39
C VAL A 41 -7.10 6.30 -11.46
N ILE A 42 -7.85 6.37 -10.36
CA ILE A 42 -9.02 7.23 -10.23
C ILE A 42 -8.54 8.64 -9.89
N VAL A 43 -8.95 9.60 -10.68
CA VAL A 43 -8.69 11.03 -10.49
C VAL A 43 -10.01 11.81 -10.49
N PRO A 44 -10.05 13.09 -10.06
CA PRO A 44 -11.30 13.86 -10.01
C PRO A 44 -12.10 13.89 -11.31
N ASP A 45 -11.41 13.84 -12.46
CA ASP A 45 -12.03 13.90 -13.79
C ASP A 45 -12.41 12.51 -14.36
N GLY A 46 -12.18 11.43 -13.59
CA GLY A 46 -12.53 10.06 -14.03
C GLY A 46 -11.41 9.06 -13.77
N ILE A 47 -11.19 8.14 -14.71
CA ILE A 47 -10.15 7.10 -14.63
C ILE A 47 -9.08 7.39 -15.67
N VAL A 48 -7.83 7.48 -15.22
CA VAL A 48 -6.65 7.51 -16.10
C VAL A 48 -6.17 6.07 -16.30
N THR A 49 -6.23 5.62 -17.55
CA THR A 49 -5.83 4.27 -17.96
C THR A 49 -5.24 4.31 -19.35
N GLY A 50 -4.47 3.31 -19.73
CA GLY A 50 -3.92 3.21 -21.10
C GLY A 50 -3.14 1.92 -21.31
N ALA A 51 -3.35 1.29 -22.46
CA ALA A 51 -2.63 0.08 -22.85
C ALA A 51 -1.10 0.28 -22.97
N SER A 52 -0.66 1.51 -23.21
CA SER A 52 0.76 1.89 -23.28
C SER A 52 1.33 2.36 -21.95
N GLY A 53 0.51 2.42 -20.92
CA GLY A 53 0.87 2.91 -19.58
C GLY A 53 0.15 4.18 -19.18
N PHE A 54 0.27 4.55 -17.91
CA PHE A 54 -0.30 5.76 -17.31
C PHE A 54 0.54 6.20 -16.11
N ALA A 55 0.41 7.47 -15.74
CA ALA A 55 0.92 8.01 -14.49
C ALA A 55 -0.01 9.10 -13.97
N ALA A 56 -0.23 9.14 -12.66
CA ALA A 56 -0.92 10.21 -11.97
C ALA A 56 -0.24 10.50 -10.63
N MET A 57 -0.15 11.77 -10.26
CA MET A 57 0.44 12.19 -9.00
C MET A 57 -0.49 13.16 -8.27
N MET A 58 -0.77 12.86 -7.01
CA MET A 58 -1.41 13.79 -6.08
C MET A 58 -0.34 14.43 -5.20
N THR A 59 -0.39 15.74 -5.04
CA THR A 59 0.53 16.45 -4.15
C THR A 59 -0.22 17.06 -2.97
N LEU A 60 0.39 17.00 -1.79
CA LEU A 60 -0.13 17.60 -0.58
C LEU A 60 0.67 18.87 -0.26
N ASP A 61 -0.06 19.96 -0.06
CA ASP A 61 0.47 21.29 0.26
C ASP A 61 -0.25 21.84 1.49
N SER A 62 0.45 21.86 2.63
CA SER A 62 -0.05 22.47 3.87
C SER A 62 1.13 22.98 4.69
N PRO A 63 1.07 24.21 5.21
CA PRO A 63 2.13 24.78 6.05
C PRO A 63 2.33 24.01 7.36
N ASP A 64 1.30 23.32 7.86
CA ASP A 64 1.31 22.53 9.09
C ASP A 64 1.82 21.10 8.88
N LEU A 65 1.97 20.66 7.62
CA LEU A 65 2.35 19.29 7.32
C LEU A 65 3.87 19.11 7.31
N THR A 66 4.34 18.19 8.15
CA THR A 66 5.70 17.64 8.10
C THR A 66 5.62 16.19 7.67
N VAL A 67 6.58 15.75 6.85
CA VAL A 67 6.62 14.39 6.33
C VAL A 67 7.96 13.74 6.58
N GLY A 68 7.94 12.51 7.06
CA GLY A 68 9.12 11.64 7.12
C GLY A 68 8.93 10.45 6.20
N LEU A 69 9.81 10.28 5.23
CA LEU A 69 9.75 9.27 4.19
C LEU A 69 10.95 8.32 4.29
N ALA A 70 10.70 7.01 4.21
CA ALA A 70 11.74 5.99 4.13
C ALA A 70 11.26 4.76 3.34
N CYS A 71 12.20 3.99 2.85
CA CYS A 71 11.93 2.72 2.17
C CYS A 71 13.07 1.73 2.33
N HIS A 72 12.71 0.45 2.33
CA HIS A 72 13.67 -0.66 2.36
C HIS A 72 13.24 -1.78 1.42
N GLU A 73 14.23 -2.41 0.80
CA GLU A 73 14.04 -3.70 0.14
C GLU A 73 13.65 -4.77 1.17
N ALA A 74 12.92 -5.77 0.72
CA ALA A 74 12.55 -6.93 1.52
C ALA A 74 13.79 -7.64 2.08
N GLY A 75 13.59 -8.34 3.17
CA GLY A 75 14.64 -9.11 3.83
C GLY A 75 14.07 -10.39 4.43
N LYS A 76 14.92 -11.22 4.98
CA LYS A 76 14.52 -12.49 5.59
C LYS A 76 13.55 -12.37 6.78
N ASN A 77 13.44 -11.18 7.37
CA ASN A 77 12.55 -10.89 8.48
C ASN A 77 11.77 -9.60 8.16
N PRO A 78 10.58 -9.69 7.54
CA PRO A 78 9.79 -8.54 7.13
C PRO A 78 9.42 -7.61 8.29
N ARG A 79 9.12 -8.16 9.47
CA ARG A 79 8.85 -7.35 10.67
C ARG A 79 10.06 -6.50 11.09
N ALA A 80 11.28 -7.04 10.98
CA ALA A 80 12.48 -6.24 11.24
C ALA A 80 12.71 -5.16 10.18
N VAL A 81 12.32 -5.42 8.92
CA VAL A 81 12.32 -4.41 7.85
C VAL A 81 11.30 -3.31 8.17
N GLY A 82 10.09 -3.67 8.60
CA GLY A 82 9.05 -2.72 9.05
C GLY A 82 9.54 -1.82 10.19
N ARG A 83 10.24 -2.36 11.18
CA ARG A 83 10.86 -1.54 12.24
C ARG A 83 11.88 -0.56 11.69
N ARG A 84 12.75 -1.03 10.80
CA ARG A 84 13.83 -0.20 10.25
C ARG A 84 13.29 0.95 9.42
N VAL A 85 12.33 0.67 8.53
CA VAL A 85 11.72 1.73 7.71
C VAL A 85 10.99 2.75 8.58
N ALA A 86 10.36 2.32 9.68
CA ALA A 86 9.68 3.23 10.60
C ALA A 86 10.68 4.12 11.36
N ILE A 87 11.78 3.57 11.87
CA ILE A 87 12.82 4.35 12.56
C ILE A 87 13.40 5.41 11.61
N GLU A 88 13.75 5.02 10.40
CA GLU A 88 14.32 5.94 9.41
C GLU A 88 13.31 7.03 9.00
N ALA A 89 12.04 6.69 8.83
CA ALA A 89 11.00 7.68 8.53
C ALA A 89 10.80 8.70 9.67
N VAL A 90 10.83 8.25 10.93
CA VAL A 90 10.79 9.15 12.10
C VAL A 90 12.01 10.10 12.11
N GLU A 91 13.21 9.58 11.88
CA GLU A 91 14.42 10.38 11.84
C GLU A 91 14.39 11.41 10.69
N ASN A 92 13.91 11.00 9.51
CA ASN A 92 13.81 11.86 8.33
C ASN A 92 12.79 13.00 8.50
N ALA A 93 11.76 12.81 9.33
CA ALA A 93 10.80 13.86 9.66
C ALA A 93 11.40 15.03 10.44
N LYS A 94 12.52 14.82 11.14
CA LYS A 94 13.21 15.85 11.95
C LYS A 94 12.30 16.58 12.92
N THR A 95 11.35 15.88 13.51
CA THR A 95 10.40 16.40 14.51
C THR A 95 10.38 15.48 15.74
N THR A 96 10.03 16.05 16.89
CA THR A 96 9.83 15.29 18.15
C THR A 96 8.39 14.86 18.37
N ARG A 97 7.49 15.24 17.46
CA ARG A 97 6.07 14.88 17.51
C ARG A 97 5.89 13.41 17.17
N ALA A 98 4.79 12.80 17.64
CA ALA A 98 4.35 11.51 17.13
C ALA A 98 3.65 11.69 15.77
N PRO A 99 3.75 10.73 14.84
CA PRO A 99 3.01 10.80 13.59
C PRO A 99 1.50 10.77 13.85
N SER A 100 0.75 11.59 13.12
CA SER A 100 -0.71 11.67 13.22
C SER A 100 -1.38 10.55 12.41
N TYR A 101 -0.77 10.19 11.29
CA TYR A 101 -1.16 9.08 10.41
C TYR A 101 0.02 8.71 9.50
N PHE A 102 -0.12 7.62 8.74
CA PHE A 102 0.89 7.27 7.75
C PHE A 102 0.30 6.65 6.48
N TYR A 103 1.06 6.77 5.41
CA TYR A 103 0.82 6.10 4.15
C TYR A 103 1.87 5.01 3.97
N MET A 104 1.44 3.79 3.61
CA MET A 104 2.32 2.68 3.33
C MET A 104 2.04 2.12 1.94
N VAL A 105 3.10 1.88 1.20
CA VAL A 105 3.07 1.06 -0.01
C VAL A 105 4.05 -0.10 0.16
N ALA A 106 3.64 -1.29 -0.23
CA ALA A 106 4.47 -2.49 -0.16
C ALA A 106 4.30 -3.33 -1.42
N THR A 107 5.26 -4.19 -1.68
CA THR A 107 5.04 -5.30 -2.59
C THR A 107 4.20 -6.38 -1.90
N PRO A 108 3.40 -7.15 -2.63
CA PRO A 108 2.55 -8.19 -2.05
C PRO A 108 3.31 -9.21 -1.20
N ASN A 109 2.61 -9.83 -0.27
CA ASN A 109 2.95 -11.00 0.57
C ASN A 109 3.44 -10.75 2.01
N ASN A 110 4.00 -9.57 2.35
CA ASN A 110 4.58 -9.34 3.68
C ASN A 110 3.97 -8.12 4.40
N GLU A 111 2.82 -7.62 3.93
CA GLU A 111 2.26 -6.34 4.39
C GLU A 111 1.94 -6.34 5.88
N GLU A 112 1.38 -7.43 6.40
CA GLU A 112 1.01 -7.55 7.83
C GLU A 112 2.25 -7.53 8.71
N GLU A 113 3.33 -8.20 8.31
CA GLU A 113 4.58 -8.20 9.06
C GLU A 113 5.27 -6.84 9.03
N TYR A 114 5.25 -6.15 7.88
CA TYR A 114 5.73 -4.76 7.80
C TYR A 114 4.93 -3.86 8.74
N LEU A 115 3.59 -3.98 8.74
CA LEU A 115 2.71 -3.22 9.64
C LEU A 115 2.99 -3.50 11.10
N GLN A 116 3.18 -4.77 11.48
CA GLN A 116 3.56 -5.12 12.85
C GLN A 116 4.88 -4.49 13.25
N GLY A 117 5.87 -4.51 12.34
CA GLY A 117 7.17 -3.89 12.58
C GLY A 117 7.08 -2.37 12.73
N ILE A 118 6.26 -1.70 11.93
CA ILE A 118 5.99 -0.27 12.02
C ILE A 118 5.32 0.05 13.37
N GLN A 119 4.30 -0.72 13.75
CA GLN A 119 3.59 -0.54 15.02
C GLN A 119 4.48 -0.76 16.25
N ASP A 120 5.48 -1.62 16.16
CA ASP A 120 6.48 -1.80 17.24
C ASP A 120 7.25 -0.51 17.53
N VAL A 121 7.34 0.42 16.57
CA VAL A 121 8.09 1.68 16.69
C VAL A 121 7.19 2.86 17.06
N ILE A 122 6.07 3.01 16.34
CA ILE A 122 5.22 4.20 16.46
C ILE A 122 3.89 3.94 17.19
N GLY A 123 3.61 2.68 17.58
CA GLY A 123 2.32 2.31 18.14
C GLY A 123 1.22 2.23 17.06
N ARG A 124 -0.04 2.20 17.50
CA ARG A 124 -1.20 2.19 16.60
C ARG A 124 -1.52 3.61 16.14
N VAL A 125 -1.32 3.86 14.88
CA VAL A 125 -1.58 5.14 14.21
C VAL A 125 -2.48 4.85 13.00
N PRO A 126 -3.47 5.71 12.68
CA PRO A 126 -4.27 5.56 11.46
C PRO A 126 -3.39 5.44 10.22
N LEU A 127 -3.78 4.58 9.30
CA LEU A 127 -3.03 4.35 8.07
C LEU A 127 -3.94 4.28 6.84
N PHE A 128 -3.35 4.59 5.71
CA PHE A 128 -3.90 4.29 4.39
C PHE A 128 -2.77 3.81 3.48
N GLY A 129 -3.13 3.22 2.36
CA GLY A 129 -2.16 2.68 1.40
C GLY A 129 -2.62 1.39 0.77
N GLY A 130 -1.69 0.63 0.24
CA GLY A 130 -1.99 -0.63 -0.43
C GLY A 130 -0.76 -1.34 -0.94
N SER A 131 -1.00 -2.47 -1.58
CA SER A 131 0.03 -3.24 -2.28
C SER A 131 0.18 -2.77 -3.71
N ALA A 132 1.42 -2.70 -4.18
CA ALA A 132 1.72 -2.49 -5.59
C ALA A 132 1.12 -3.62 -6.44
N ALA A 133 0.69 -3.28 -7.62
CA ALA A 133 0.06 -4.23 -8.54
C ALA A 133 0.60 -4.06 -9.97
N ASP A 134 0.38 -5.07 -10.78
CA ASP A 134 0.67 -5.11 -12.21
C ASP A 134 -0.59 -5.55 -12.99
N ASP A 135 -0.56 -5.37 -14.30
CA ASP A 135 -1.72 -5.64 -15.16
C ASP A 135 -1.88 -7.13 -15.51
N ASN A 136 -0.84 -7.94 -15.31
CA ASN A 136 -0.75 -9.34 -15.79
C ASN A 136 -0.55 -10.37 -14.66
N LEU A 137 -0.42 -9.91 -13.40
CA LEU A 137 -0.18 -10.74 -12.22
C LEU A 137 1.11 -11.61 -12.32
N GLU A 138 2.12 -11.11 -13.03
CA GLU A 138 3.41 -11.80 -13.21
C GLU A 138 4.48 -11.35 -12.20
N GLY A 139 4.18 -10.36 -11.36
CA GLY A 139 5.10 -9.85 -10.35
C GLY A 139 5.92 -8.63 -10.81
N ASP A 140 5.47 -7.95 -11.87
CA ASP A 140 6.12 -6.74 -12.41
C ASP A 140 5.81 -5.47 -11.61
N TRP A 141 5.17 -5.60 -10.46
CA TRP A 141 4.88 -4.48 -9.57
C TRP A 141 6.14 -3.81 -9.03
N LYS A 142 6.01 -2.52 -8.74
CA LYS A 142 7.09 -1.71 -8.19
C LYS A 142 6.55 -0.72 -7.17
N ILE A 143 7.36 -0.41 -6.16
CA ILE A 143 7.14 0.74 -5.28
C ILE A 143 8.17 1.81 -5.56
N ILE A 144 7.78 3.05 -5.34
CA ILE A 144 8.56 4.25 -5.62
C ILE A 144 8.79 4.99 -4.32
N CYS A 145 10.03 5.37 -4.06
CA CYS A 145 10.40 6.16 -2.89
C CYS A 145 11.54 7.11 -3.22
N ASN A 146 11.23 8.39 -3.37
CA ASN A 146 12.16 9.40 -3.87
C ASN A 146 12.78 9.00 -5.22
N ASN A 147 14.08 8.72 -5.24
CA ASN A 147 14.83 8.35 -6.45
C ASN A 147 14.99 6.82 -6.61
N LYS A 148 14.30 6.04 -5.78
CA LYS A 148 14.41 4.57 -5.79
C LYS A 148 13.15 3.96 -6.36
N VAL A 149 13.34 2.94 -7.20
CA VAL A 149 12.31 1.99 -7.62
C VAL A 149 12.68 0.64 -7.00
N ILE A 150 11.75 0.04 -6.27
CA ILE A 150 11.97 -1.19 -5.50
C ILE A 150 10.97 -2.23 -6.01
N THR A 151 11.46 -3.40 -6.36
CA THR A 151 10.66 -4.53 -6.87
C THR A 151 10.19 -5.50 -5.79
N ASP A 152 10.81 -5.45 -4.61
CA ASP A 152 10.40 -6.23 -3.44
C ASP A 152 10.76 -5.46 -2.16
N GLY A 153 9.74 -5.02 -1.40
CA GLY A 153 9.97 -4.24 -0.19
C GLY A 153 8.80 -3.39 0.27
N VAL A 154 9.11 -2.34 1.04
CA VAL A 154 8.15 -1.44 1.65
C VAL A 154 8.65 0.00 1.65
N ALA A 155 7.74 0.95 1.46
CA ALA A 155 7.97 2.37 1.69
C ALA A 155 6.86 2.96 2.57
N VAL A 156 7.22 3.93 3.41
CA VAL A 156 6.28 4.63 4.29
C VAL A 156 6.51 6.13 4.24
N ALA A 157 5.42 6.88 4.33
CA ALA A 157 5.44 8.31 4.60
C ALA A 157 4.66 8.56 5.89
N PHE A 158 5.33 9.06 6.92
CA PHE A 158 4.73 9.48 8.18
C PHE A 158 4.36 10.95 8.12
N PHE A 159 3.13 11.25 8.49
CA PHE A 159 2.56 12.59 8.43
C PHE A 159 2.36 13.15 9.85
N TYR A 160 2.84 14.35 10.05
CA TYR A 160 2.78 15.08 11.30
C TYR A 160 2.01 16.38 11.07
N THR A 161 0.84 16.50 11.63
CA THR A 161 -0.06 17.66 11.48
C THR A 161 -0.91 17.84 12.73
N ASP A 162 -1.36 19.07 12.99
CA ASP A 162 -2.35 19.37 14.03
C ASP A 162 -3.78 19.41 13.45
N THR A 163 -3.91 19.28 12.12
CA THR A 163 -5.20 19.20 11.45
C THR A 163 -5.91 17.90 11.82
N GLU A 164 -7.21 17.98 12.09
CA GLU A 164 -8.05 16.81 12.33
C GLU A 164 -8.05 15.88 11.11
N ILE A 165 -7.89 14.59 11.37
CA ILE A 165 -7.84 13.55 10.33
C ILE A 165 -9.02 12.61 10.54
N VAL A 166 -9.75 12.39 9.46
CA VAL A 166 -10.83 11.41 9.40
C VAL A 166 -10.44 10.32 8.41
N THR A 167 -10.57 9.07 8.82
CA THR A 167 -10.37 7.90 7.95
C THR A 167 -11.69 7.16 7.79
N SER A 168 -11.94 6.65 6.59
CA SER A 168 -13.04 5.75 6.34
C SER A 168 -12.54 4.53 5.56
N PHE A 169 -13.17 3.40 5.83
CA PHE A 169 -12.98 2.18 5.06
C PHE A 169 -14.32 1.80 4.42
N THR A 170 -14.32 1.68 3.10
CA THR A 170 -15.51 1.32 2.33
C THR A 170 -15.15 0.23 1.32
N GLY A 171 -16.11 -0.57 0.91
CA GLY A 171 -15.95 -1.61 -0.11
C GLY A 171 -17.27 -1.87 -0.81
N ASP A 172 -17.22 -2.57 -1.93
CA ASP A 172 -18.38 -2.96 -2.73
C ASP A 172 -19.01 -4.28 -2.26
N TYR A 173 -18.61 -4.74 -1.05
CA TYR A 173 -19.14 -5.98 -0.46
C TYR A 173 -20.26 -5.66 0.53
N GLU A 174 -21.32 -6.44 0.46
CA GLU A 174 -22.39 -6.45 1.45
C GLU A 174 -22.27 -7.69 2.33
N GLU A 175 -22.54 -7.53 3.63
CA GLU A 175 -22.60 -8.66 4.54
C GLU A 175 -23.73 -9.60 4.16
N THR A 176 -23.49 -10.89 4.29
CA THR A 176 -24.51 -11.93 4.10
C THR A 176 -24.82 -12.61 5.43
N ASP A 177 -25.92 -13.38 5.46
CA ASP A 177 -26.29 -14.19 6.63
C ASP A 177 -25.37 -15.42 6.82
N ASN A 178 -24.47 -15.68 5.89
CA ASN A 178 -23.54 -16.80 5.97
C ASN A 178 -22.36 -16.45 6.91
N ILE A 179 -22.29 -17.15 8.03
CA ILE A 179 -21.26 -16.98 9.05
C ILE A 179 -20.59 -18.33 9.28
N GLY A 180 -19.26 -18.31 9.36
CA GLY A 180 -18.47 -19.51 9.63
C GLY A 180 -17.35 -19.27 10.62
N ILE A 181 -17.00 -20.32 11.33
CA ILE A 181 -15.85 -20.37 12.23
C ILE A 181 -14.69 -20.97 11.45
N ILE A 182 -13.58 -20.24 11.40
CA ILE A 182 -12.32 -20.76 10.86
C ILE A 182 -11.82 -21.85 11.80
N THR A 183 -11.76 -23.10 11.33
CA THR A 183 -11.39 -24.26 12.14
C THR A 183 -9.99 -24.78 11.81
N LYS A 184 -9.42 -24.39 10.66
CA LYS A 184 -8.06 -24.74 10.30
C LYS A 184 -7.44 -23.76 9.32
N VAL A 185 -6.19 -23.38 9.56
CA VAL A 185 -5.34 -22.60 8.67
C VAL A 185 -4.01 -23.32 8.44
N GLU A 186 -3.34 -23.06 7.33
CA GLU A 186 -1.98 -23.53 7.07
C GLU A 186 -0.96 -22.47 7.50
N ASN A 187 -1.30 -21.21 7.26
CA ASN A 187 -0.53 -20.03 7.65
C ASN A 187 -1.49 -18.83 7.75
N ASP A 188 -0.98 -17.64 7.97
CA ASP A 188 -1.79 -16.43 8.15
C ASP A 188 -2.61 -16.03 6.92
N ARG A 189 -2.36 -16.63 5.75
CA ARG A 189 -3.02 -16.32 4.48
C ARG A 189 -3.72 -17.49 3.81
N SER A 190 -3.61 -18.70 4.35
CA SER A 190 -4.19 -19.92 3.78
C SER A 190 -5.24 -20.52 4.68
N LEU A 191 -6.49 -20.37 4.30
CA LEU A 191 -7.66 -20.89 4.99
C LEU A 191 -7.99 -22.29 4.48
N LEU A 192 -7.87 -23.31 5.34
CA LEU A 192 -8.10 -24.71 4.97
C LEU A 192 -9.50 -25.21 5.29
N GLU A 193 -10.07 -24.80 6.46
CA GLU A 193 -11.37 -25.27 6.89
C GLU A 193 -12.22 -24.18 7.53
N ILE A 194 -13.51 -24.20 7.23
CA ILE A 194 -14.57 -23.42 7.88
C ILE A 194 -15.61 -24.40 8.41
N ASN A 195 -16.03 -24.26 9.66
CA ASN A 195 -17.00 -25.13 10.33
C ASN A 195 -16.63 -26.63 10.28
N GLY A 196 -15.33 -26.97 10.20
CA GLY A 196 -14.85 -28.35 10.04
C GLY A 196 -14.96 -28.91 8.62
N ASN A 197 -15.42 -28.13 7.65
CA ASN A 197 -15.48 -28.50 6.22
C ASN A 197 -14.34 -27.82 5.47
N GLY A 198 -13.92 -28.39 4.35
CA GLY A 198 -12.95 -27.71 3.46
C GLY A 198 -13.43 -26.30 3.08
N ALA A 199 -12.59 -25.29 3.26
CA ALA A 199 -12.96 -23.88 3.14
C ALA A 199 -13.60 -23.54 1.78
N LEU A 200 -13.02 -23.99 0.68
CA LEU A 200 -13.56 -23.80 -0.66
C LEU A 200 -14.95 -24.44 -0.83
N LYS A 201 -15.16 -25.62 -0.25
CA LYS A 201 -16.46 -26.32 -0.29
C LYS A 201 -17.53 -25.57 0.49
N GLU A 202 -17.18 -25.06 1.67
CA GLU A 202 -18.10 -24.28 2.51
C GLU A 202 -18.46 -22.96 1.79
N TYR A 203 -17.48 -22.25 1.27
CA TYR A 203 -17.68 -21.03 0.49
C TYR A 203 -18.56 -21.27 -0.75
N ALA A 204 -18.28 -22.32 -1.53
CA ALA A 204 -19.07 -22.70 -2.68
C ALA A 204 -20.57 -22.92 -2.34
N SER A 205 -20.83 -23.55 -1.18
CA SER A 205 -22.20 -23.74 -0.69
C SER A 205 -22.90 -22.43 -0.37
N TRP A 206 -22.19 -21.46 0.21
CA TRP A 206 -22.73 -20.15 0.56
C TRP A 206 -23.14 -19.31 -0.66
N ILE A 207 -22.37 -19.41 -1.74
CA ILE A 207 -22.65 -18.68 -2.99
C ILE A 207 -23.44 -19.51 -4.01
N ASN A 208 -23.85 -20.74 -3.64
CA ASN A 208 -24.59 -21.69 -4.48
C ASN A 208 -23.90 -21.97 -5.83
N GLN A 209 -22.57 -22.21 -5.79
CA GLN A 209 -21.75 -22.53 -6.93
C GLN A 209 -21.13 -23.93 -6.82
N ASP A 210 -20.78 -24.55 -7.96
CA ASP A 210 -19.97 -25.76 -7.99
C ASP A 210 -18.50 -25.37 -7.74
N ILE A 211 -17.79 -26.15 -6.91
CA ILE A 211 -16.35 -25.95 -6.61
C ILE A 211 -15.53 -25.85 -7.92
N LYS A 212 -15.85 -26.64 -8.91
CA LYS A 212 -15.18 -26.62 -10.22
C LYS A 212 -15.20 -25.27 -10.94
N ASN A 213 -16.16 -24.41 -10.60
CA ASN A 213 -16.26 -23.07 -11.16
C ASN A 213 -15.43 -22.04 -10.37
N LEU A 214 -14.85 -22.43 -9.24
CA LEU A 214 -14.06 -21.59 -8.33
C LEU A 214 -12.56 -21.94 -8.35
N GLU A 215 -12.19 -23.03 -9.00
CA GLU A 215 -10.79 -23.41 -9.25
C GLU A 215 -10.32 -22.63 -10.49
N GLY A 216 -9.61 -21.51 -10.26
CA GLY A 216 -9.02 -20.67 -11.29
C GLY A 216 -7.51 -20.52 -11.13
#